data_9cea870ee8cc04b35c77dc98f396af82
#
_entry.id   9cea870ee8cc04b35c77dc98f396af82
#
_cell.length_a   1.000
_cell.length_b   1.000
_cell.length_c   1.000
_cell.angle_alpha   90.00
_cell.angle_beta   90.00
_cell.angle_gamma   90.00
#
_symmetry.space_group_name_H-M   'P 1'
#
loop_
_entity.id
_entity.type
_entity.pdbx_description
1 polymer ?
#
loop_
_entity_poly.entity_id
_entity_poly.type
_entity_poly.pdbx_seq_one_letter_code
_entity_poly.pdbx_strand_id
1 'polypeptide(L)'
;MQQILTYAFLVIYTVTILGIVLVIITDNRNPLKTLPWIIVLVFAPVVGLVFYFFFGQNLSKQRIISRRTRKRITMQLEEAHDAEQPDIPAEYRPLATLLASTIHSVPLYGSRITPYTDGASKMEALLAEIARAKHHVHIQYYIFCDDRTGCRLRDALVAKAREGVMVRILYDDVGCSGVKKAFFEGMRREGIEVFSFLHVKFPLFTSKVNYRNPVSYTHLRAHETPEHL
;
A
#
# COMPACT_ATOMS: atom_id res chain seq x y z
N MET A 1 -13.08 -30.78 -44.59
CA MET A 1 -11.95 -30.36 -43.77
C MET A 1 -12.19 -28.98 -43.17
N GLN A 2 -12.58 -27.97 -43.96
CA GLN A 2 -12.81 -26.60 -43.51
C GLN A 2 -13.96 -26.47 -42.46
N GLN A 3 -15.06 -27.16 -42.61
CA GLN A 3 -16.16 -27.18 -41.62
C GLN A 3 -15.75 -27.81 -40.29
N ILE A 4 -14.97 -28.87 -40.29
CA ILE A 4 -14.49 -29.51 -39.06
C ILE A 4 -13.54 -28.55 -38.27
N LEU A 5 -12.68 -27.86 -38.99
CA LEU A 5 -11.83 -26.83 -38.41
C LEU A 5 -12.60 -25.66 -37.78
N THR A 6 -13.68 -25.23 -38.44
CA THR A 6 -14.57 -24.16 -37.93
C THR A 6 -15.32 -24.61 -36.68
N TYR A 7 -15.86 -25.84 -36.65
CA TYR A 7 -16.50 -26.35 -35.42
C TYR A 7 -15.52 -26.57 -34.28
N ALA A 8 -14.32 -27.09 -34.56
CA ALA A 8 -13.28 -27.21 -33.53
C ALA A 8 -12.89 -25.87 -32.93
N PHE A 9 -12.71 -24.86 -33.79
CA PHE A 9 -12.42 -23.48 -33.32
C PHE A 9 -13.56 -22.92 -32.45
N LEU A 10 -14.83 -23.07 -32.86
CA LEU A 10 -15.98 -22.62 -32.09
C LEU A 10 -16.09 -23.30 -30.73
N VAL A 11 -15.83 -24.60 -30.64
CA VAL A 11 -15.86 -25.35 -29.39
C VAL A 11 -14.75 -24.87 -28.46
N ILE A 12 -13.50 -24.75 -28.95
CA ILE A 12 -12.36 -24.24 -28.15
C ILE A 12 -12.64 -22.82 -27.66
N TYR A 13 -13.18 -21.98 -28.54
CA TYR A 13 -13.54 -20.60 -28.21
C TYR A 13 -14.57 -20.54 -27.07
N THR A 14 -15.66 -21.30 -27.18
CA THR A 14 -16.75 -21.35 -26.18
C THR A 14 -16.24 -21.88 -24.84
N VAL A 15 -15.46 -22.97 -24.85
CA VAL A 15 -14.87 -23.55 -23.64
C VAL A 15 -13.92 -22.56 -22.95
N THR A 16 -13.13 -21.83 -23.73
CA THR A 16 -12.21 -20.81 -23.18
C THR A 16 -12.98 -19.68 -22.51
N ILE A 17 -14.03 -19.15 -23.15
CA ILE A 17 -14.87 -18.09 -22.56
C ILE A 17 -15.51 -18.58 -21.25
N LEU A 18 -16.14 -19.77 -21.28
CA LEU A 18 -16.79 -20.33 -20.10
C LEU A 18 -15.80 -20.54 -18.96
N GLY A 19 -14.59 -21.03 -19.27
CA GLY A 19 -13.51 -21.20 -18.28
C GLY A 19 -13.09 -19.86 -17.65
N ILE A 20 -12.93 -18.83 -18.46
CA ILE A 20 -12.54 -17.50 -17.96
C ILE A 20 -13.65 -16.88 -17.11
N VAL A 21 -14.91 -16.97 -17.55
CA VAL A 21 -16.07 -16.48 -16.80
C VAL A 21 -16.16 -17.19 -15.44
N LEU A 22 -15.96 -18.50 -15.42
CA LEU A 22 -15.94 -19.29 -14.19
C LEU A 22 -14.83 -18.82 -13.24
N VAL A 23 -13.61 -18.61 -13.74
CA VAL A 23 -12.49 -18.09 -12.94
C VAL A 23 -12.80 -16.71 -12.37
N ILE A 24 -13.40 -15.83 -13.17
CA ILE A 24 -13.76 -14.47 -12.72
C ILE A 24 -14.83 -14.52 -11.63
N ILE A 25 -15.84 -15.38 -11.76
CA ILE A 25 -16.92 -15.53 -10.77
C ILE A 25 -16.39 -16.14 -9.47
N THR A 26 -15.55 -17.18 -9.56
CA THR A 26 -14.99 -17.86 -8.39
C THR A 26 -13.96 -17.01 -7.63
N ASP A 27 -13.41 -15.96 -8.23
CA ASP A 27 -12.42 -15.08 -7.62
C ASP A 27 -13.00 -14.12 -6.55
N ASN A 28 -14.27 -14.25 -6.22
CA ASN A 28 -15.01 -13.51 -5.18
C ASN A 28 -14.80 -11.99 -5.22
N ARG A 29 -14.95 -11.39 -6.39
CA ARG A 29 -14.75 -9.95 -6.61
C ARG A 29 -16.05 -9.17 -6.43
N ASN A 30 -15.88 -7.87 -6.22
CA ASN A 30 -17.00 -6.94 -6.29
C ASN A 30 -17.68 -7.06 -7.68
N PRO A 31 -18.99 -7.38 -7.75
CA PRO A 31 -19.74 -7.57 -9.01
C PRO A 31 -19.57 -6.39 -9.98
N LEU A 32 -19.53 -5.15 -9.48
CA LEU A 32 -19.34 -3.94 -10.29
C LEU A 32 -18.00 -3.92 -11.05
N LYS A 33 -16.98 -4.61 -10.53
CA LYS A 33 -15.66 -4.73 -11.19
C LYS A 33 -15.57 -5.95 -12.09
N THR A 34 -16.42 -6.94 -11.89
CA THR A 34 -16.42 -8.21 -12.62
C THR A 34 -17.22 -8.12 -13.90
N LEU A 35 -18.41 -7.49 -13.88
CA LEU A 35 -19.29 -7.36 -15.04
C LEU A 35 -18.62 -6.76 -16.28
N PRO A 36 -17.87 -5.63 -16.22
CA PRO A 36 -17.18 -5.09 -17.39
C PRO A 36 -16.23 -6.10 -18.03
N TRP A 37 -15.53 -6.90 -17.22
CA TRP A 37 -14.61 -7.92 -17.75
C TRP A 37 -15.33 -9.06 -18.46
N ILE A 38 -16.47 -9.51 -17.95
CA ILE A 38 -17.29 -10.52 -18.60
C ILE A 38 -17.75 -10.00 -19.97
N ILE A 39 -18.24 -8.77 -20.03
CA ILE A 39 -18.68 -8.14 -21.28
C ILE A 39 -17.54 -8.09 -22.29
N VAL A 40 -16.38 -7.57 -21.89
CA VAL A 40 -15.21 -7.44 -22.78
C VAL A 40 -14.75 -8.81 -23.28
N LEU A 41 -14.74 -9.84 -22.43
CA LEU A 41 -14.34 -11.20 -22.79
C LEU A 41 -15.33 -11.88 -23.74
N VAL A 42 -16.62 -11.59 -23.63
CA VAL A 42 -17.64 -12.14 -24.54
C VAL A 42 -17.55 -11.50 -25.94
N PHE A 43 -17.39 -10.18 -26.02
CA PHE A 43 -17.36 -9.46 -27.30
C PHE A 43 -15.99 -9.43 -27.98
N ALA A 44 -14.90 -9.46 -27.22
CA ALA A 44 -13.54 -9.41 -27.73
C ALA A 44 -12.60 -10.34 -26.95
N PRO A 45 -12.74 -11.67 -27.05
CA PRO A 45 -12.10 -12.64 -26.16
C PRO A 45 -10.58 -12.58 -26.17
N VAL A 46 -9.95 -12.48 -27.34
CA VAL A 46 -8.50 -12.43 -27.44
C VAL A 46 -7.94 -11.14 -26.82
N VAL A 47 -8.52 -10.01 -27.20
CA VAL A 47 -8.17 -8.69 -26.68
C VAL A 47 -8.50 -8.60 -25.19
N GLY A 48 -9.70 -9.07 -24.82
CA GLY A 48 -10.17 -9.11 -23.44
C GLY A 48 -9.28 -9.97 -22.53
N LEU A 49 -8.80 -11.12 -23.02
CA LEU A 49 -7.88 -11.99 -22.28
C LEU A 49 -6.55 -11.27 -21.99
N VAL A 50 -5.97 -10.61 -23.00
CA VAL A 50 -4.74 -9.85 -22.86
C VAL A 50 -4.93 -8.74 -21.84
N PHE A 51 -5.98 -7.92 -21.99
CA PHE A 51 -6.27 -6.85 -21.05
C PHE A 51 -6.59 -7.38 -19.64
N TYR A 52 -7.32 -8.49 -19.52
CA TYR A 52 -7.61 -9.12 -18.23
C TYR A 52 -6.33 -9.58 -17.53
N PHE A 53 -5.37 -10.14 -18.27
CA PHE A 53 -4.09 -10.56 -17.71
C PHE A 53 -3.30 -9.38 -17.13
N PHE A 54 -3.29 -8.23 -17.81
CA PHE A 54 -2.56 -7.05 -17.36
C PHE A 54 -3.30 -6.24 -16.28
N PHE A 55 -4.61 -6.10 -16.40
CA PHE A 55 -5.41 -5.18 -15.57
C PHE A 55 -6.41 -5.90 -14.66
N GLY A 56 -6.78 -7.12 -14.99
CA GLY A 56 -7.85 -7.86 -14.34
C GLY A 56 -7.41 -8.73 -13.16
N GLN A 57 -6.12 -8.91 -12.90
CA GLN A 57 -5.66 -9.84 -11.87
C GLN A 57 -6.03 -9.42 -10.45
N ASN A 58 -6.43 -10.42 -9.64
CA ASN A 58 -6.76 -10.21 -8.24
C ASN A 58 -5.49 -10.17 -7.38
N LEU A 59 -5.25 -9.01 -6.83
CA LEU A 59 -4.05 -8.69 -6.08
C LEU A 59 -4.11 -9.20 -4.63
N SER A 60 -5.32 -9.49 -4.13
CA SER A 60 -5.51 -10.04 -2.78
C SER A 60 -4.85 -11.39 -2.57
N LYS A 61 -4.63 -12.15 -3.64
CA LYS A 61 -3.93 -13.46 -3.59
C LYS A 61 -2.42 -13.36 -3.71
N GLN A 62 -1.88 -12.23 -4.15
CA GLN A 62 -0.44 -12.05 -4.22
C GLN A 62 0.10 -11.64 -2.85
N ARG A 63 0.91 -12.51 -2.28
CA ARG A 63 1.54 -12.28 -0.97
C ARG A 63 2.66 -11.25 -1.13
N ILE A 64 2.37 -10.00 -0.83
CA ILE A 64 3.36 -8.91 -0.78
C ILE A 64 4.36 -9.17 0.35
N ILE A 65 3.87 -9.76 1.45
CA ILE A 65 4.67 -10.05 2.64
C ILE A 65 4.97 -11.55 2.68
N SER A 66 6.23 -11.90 2.91
CA SER A 66 6.63 -13.30 3.05
C SER A 66 5.94 -13.98 4.24
N ARG A 67 5.75 -15.30 4.20
CA ARG A 67 5.18 -16.06 5.33
C ARG A 67 6.00 -15.87 6.61
N ARG A 68 7.33 -15.77 6.50
CA ARG A 68 8.22 -15.56 7.64
C ARG A 68 8.01 -14.18 8.28
N THR A 69 7.95 -13.13 7.45
CA THR A 69 7.69 -11.77 7.94
C THR A 69 6.33 -11.65 8.59
N ARG A 70 5.30 -12.26 7.98
CA ARG A 70 3.95 -12.29 8.57
C ARG A 70 3.95 -12.99 9.93
N LYS A 71 4.57 -14.17 10.04
CA LYS A 71 4.67 -14.89 11.33
C LYS A 71 5.37 -14.06 12.40
N ARG A 72 6.47 -13.36 12.02
CA ARG A 72 7.19 -12.48 12.94
C ARG A 72 6.32 -11.32 13.45
N ILE A 73 5.58 -10.68 12.56
CA ILE A 73 4.63 -9.60 12.93
C ILE A 73 3.54 -10.15 13.84
N THR A 74 2.97 -11.33 13.54
CA THR A 74 1.94 -11.96 14.39
C THR A 74 2.47 -12.28 15.77
N MET A 75 3.67 -12.82 15.89
CA MET A 75 4.29 -13.09 17.19
C MET A 75 4.52 -11.82 18.02
N GLN A 76 4.98 -10.74 17.39
CA GLN A 76 5.14 -9.45 18.07
C GLN A 76 3.79 -8.85 18.53
N LEU A 77 2.72 -9.09 17.78
CA LEU A 77 1.36 -8.69 18.19
C LEU A 77 0.82 -9.55 19.33
N GLU A 78 1.13 -10.86 19.33
CA GLU A 78 0.77 -11.78 20.43
C GLU A 78 1.50 -11.41 21.72
N GLU A 79 2.80 -11.12 21.66
CA GLU A 79 3.57 -10.62 22.81
C GLU A 79 3.01 -9.28 23.34
N ALA A 80 2.58 -8.37 22.46
CA ALA A 80 1.93 -7.13 22.86
C ALA A 80 0.51 -7.36 23.43
N HIS A 81 -0.16 -8.45 23.07
CA HIS A 81 -1.48 -8.82 23.58
C HIS A 81 -1.42 -9.38 25.02
N ASP A 82 -0.31 -10.05 25.37
CA ASP A 82 -0.06 -10.57 26.70
C ASP A 82 0.40 -9.49 27.70
N ALA A 83 0.77 -8.30 27.22
CA ALA A 83 0.99 -7.14 28.05
C ALA A 83 -0.32 -6.69 28.71
N GLU A 84 -0.20 -6.02 29.86
CA GLU A 84 -1.34 -5.58 30.68
C GLU A 84 -2.42 -4.90 29.84
N GLN A 85 -3.56 -5.59 29.71
CA GLN A 85 -4.65 -5.08 28.88
C GLN A 85 -5.30 -3.88 29.57
N PRO A 86 -5.54 -2.82 28.81
CA PRO A 86 -6.19 -1.63 29.32
C PRO A 86 -7.62 -1.94 29.85
N ASP A 87 -8.03 -1.29 30.93
CA ASP A 87 -9.43 -1.32 31.36
C ASP A 87 -10.27 -0.54 30.33
N ILE A 88 -10.94 -1.30 29.48
CA ILE A 88 -11.79 -0.77 28.42
C ILE A 88 -13.18 -0.51 28.99
N PRO A 89 -13.75 0.70 28.86
CA PRO A 89 -15.12 0.97 29.24
C PRO A 89 -16.09 -0.08 28.68
N ALA A 90 -17.08 -0.49 29.48
CA ALA A 90 -17.96 -1.60 29.13
C ALA A 90 -18.66 -1.42 27.76
N GLU A 91 -18.96 -0.18 27.38
CA GLU A 91 -19.58 0.15 26.11
C GLU A 91 -18.70 -0.17 24.88
N TYR A 92 -17.35 -0.13 25.02
CA TYR A 92 -16.42 -0.41 23.92
C TYR A 92 -15.88 -1.83 23.91
N ARG A 93 -16.15 -2.65 24.96
CA ARG A 93 -15.68 -4.05 25.04
C ARG A 93 -16.12 -4.90 23.85
N PRO A 94 -17.39 -4.85 23.37
CA PRO A 94 -17.79 -5.65 22.21
C PRO A 94 -17.00 -5.28 20.94
N LEU A 95 -16.75 -3.99 20.73
CA LEU A 95 -15.94 -3.52 19.61
C LEU A 95 -14.48 -3.96 19.73
N ALA A 96 -13.88 -3.83 20.91
CA ALA A 96 -12.51 -4.26 21.16
C ALA A 96 -12.36 -5.77 20.95
N THR A 97 -13.30 -6.59 21.42
CA THR A 97 -13.32 -8.05 21.22
C THR A 97 -13.44 -8.39 19.72
N LEU A 98 -14.32 -7.70 19.00
CA LEU A 98 -14.46 -7.89 17.56
C LEU A 98 -13.16 -7.57 16.81
N LEU A 99 -12.52 -6.46 17.12
CA LEU A 99 -11.27 -6.04 16.49
C LEU A 99 -10.12 -7.00 16.84
N ALA A 100 -10.03 -7.42 18.09
CA ALA A 100 -9.04 -8.41 18.53
C ALA A 100 -9.20 -9.74 17.80
N SER A 101 -10.42 -10.26 17.67
CA SER A 101 -10.68 -11.54 17.02
C SER A 101 -10.54 -11.50 15.50
N THR A 102 -10.86 -10.36 14.85
CA THR A 102 -10.91 -10.26 13.39
C THR A 102 -9.58 -9.83 12.77
N ILE A 103 -8.92 -8.86 13.37
CA ILE A 103 -7.69 -8.26 12.83
C ILE A 103 -6.50 -8.32 13.79
N HIS A 104 -6.64 -9.03 14.89
CA HIS A 104 -5.62 -9.14 15.96
C HIS A 104 -5.14 -7.77 16.45
N SER A 105 -6.08 -6.82 16.58
CA SER A 105 -5.78 -5.47 17.07
C SER A 105 -5.79 -5.45 18.58
N VAL A 106 -4.81 -4.79 19.18
CA VAL A 106 -4.71 -4.61 20.62
C VAL A 106 -5.07 -3.17 20.95
N PRO A 107 -5.94 -2.92 21.96
CA PRO A 107 -6.21 -1.58 22.44
C PRO A 107 -4.97 -0.99 23.10
N LEU A 108 -4.66 0.27 22.81
CA LEU A 108 -3.52 0.99 23.36
C LEU A 108 -3.97 2.19 24.18
N TYR A 109 -3.25 2.45 25.26
CA TYR A 109 -3.46 3.61 26.12
C TYR A 109 -2.51 4.76 25.79
N GLY A 110 -2.87 5.93 26.34
CA GLY A 110 -2.01 7.11 26.34
C GLY A 110 -1.84 7.77 24.97
N SER A 111 -2.57 7.31 23.94
CA SER A 111 -2.52 7.93 22.62
C SER A 111 -3.18 9.30 22.65
N ARG A 112 -2.45 10.33 22.19
CA ARG A 112 -3.01 11.66 21.96
C ARG A 112 -3.35 11.79 20.48
N ILE A 113 -4.60 12.14 20.18
CA ILE A 113 -5.08 12.38 18.81
C ILE A 113 -5.31 13.86 18.62
N THR A 114 -4.68 14.45 17.61
CA THR A 114 -4.91 15.84 17.19
C THR A 114 -5.46 15.82 15.76
N PRO A 115 -6.77 16.08 15.57
CA PRO A 115 -7.34 16.17 14.23
C PRO A 115 -6.97 17.49 13.56
N TYR A 116 -6.67 17.45 12.27
CA TYR A 116 -6.48 18.62 11.41
C TYR A 116 -7.56 18.62 10.35
N THR A 117 -8.24 19.74 10.18
CA THR A 117 -9.34 19.89 9.21
C THR A 117 -8.89 20.48 7.88
N ASP A 118 -7.64 20.98 7.82
CA ASP A 118 -7.06 21.54 6.60
C ASP A 118 -5.61 21.08 6.40
N GLY A 119 -5.18 21.10 5.13
CA GLY A 119 -3.85 20.62 4.74
C GLY A 119 -2.71 21.55 5.18
N ALA A 120 -2.96 22.84 5.34
CA ALA A 120 -1.94 23.80 5.74
C ALA A 120 -1.54 23.59 7.20
N SER A 121 -2.53 23.55 8.11
CA SER A 121 -2.30 23.27 9.54
C SER A 121 -1.62 21.91 9.76
N LYS A 122 -2.07 20.89 9.04
CA LYS A 122 -1.45 19.55 9.08
C LYS A 122 0.02 19.59 8.64
N MET A 123 0.33 20.34 7.58
CA MET A 123 1.69 20.42 7.06
C MET A 123 2.62 21.18 8.01
N GLU A 124 2.17 22.29 8.59
CA GLU A 124 2.96 23.03 9.57
C GLU A 124 3.24 22.19 10.82
N ALA A 125 2.25 21.47 11.33
CA ALA A 125 2.43 20.55 12.45
C ALA A 125 3.42 19.43 12.10
N LEU A 126 3.31 18.84 10.91
CA LEU A 126 4.23 17.81 10.43
C LEU A 126 5.67 18.31 10.37
N LEU A 127 5.90 19.50 9.80
CA LEU A 127 7.22 20.10 9.72
C LEU A 127 7.80 20.41 11.12
N ALA A 128 6.96 20.86 12.05
CA ALA A 128 7.34 21.08 13.42
C ALA A 128 7.75 19.77 14.13
N GLU A 129 7.03 18.68 13.91
CA GLU A 129 7.37 17.37 14.46
C GLU A 129 8.65 16.80 13.83
N ILE A 130 8.84 16.94 12.51
CA ILE A 130 10.09 16.56 11.85
C ILE A 130 11.27 17.33 12.46
N ALA A 131 11.12 18.64 12.70
CA ALA A 131 12.17 19.45 13.32
C ALA A 131 12.56 18.97 14.73
N ARG A 132 11.65 18.34 15.47
CA ARG A 132 11.91 17.77 16.80
C ARG A 132 12.51 16.37 16.79
N ALA A 133 12.45 15.67 15.65
CA ALA A 133 12.93 14.30 15.55
C ALA A 133 14.43 14.22 15.88
N LYS A 134 14.81 13.24 16.72
CA LYS A 134 16.19 13.03 17.15
C LYS A 134 16.74 11.67 16.73
N HIS A 135 15.89 10.68 16.48
CA HIS A 135 16.31 9.32 16.22
C HIS A 135 16.03 8.91 14.77
N HIS A 136 14.77 8.93 14.35
CA HIS A 136 14.40 8.58 12.99
C HIS A 136 13.14 9.31 12.51
N VAL A 137 13.01 9.39 11.17
CA VAL A 137 11.84 9.88 10.45
C VAL A 137 11.52 8.88 9.35
N HIS A 138 10.39 8.20 9.44
CA HIS A 138 9.89 7.33 8.40
C HIS A 138 8.65 7.94 7.76
N ILE A 139 8.68 8.13 6.46
CA ILE A 139 7.59 8.75 5.70
C ILE A 139 7.12 7.80 4.60
N GLN A 140 5.81 7.66 4.49
CA GLN A 140 5.16 6.96 3.40
C GLN A 140 4.13 7.87 2.77
N TYR A 141 4.26 8.11 1.45
CA TYR A 141 3.32 8.93 0.69
C TYR A 141 2.86 8.22 -0.58
N TYR A 142 1.57 8.34 -0.89
CA TYR A 142 1.04 7.93 -2.19
C TYR A 142 1.55 8.86 -3.29
N ILE A 143 1.44 10.17 -3.07
CA ILE A 143 1.94 11.20 -3.99
C ILE A 143 2.90 12.09 -3.22
N PHE A 144 4.16 12.15 -3.67
CA PHE A 144 5.19 13.05 -3.17
C PHE A 144 5.78 13.80 -4.35
N CYS A 145 5.28 15.01 -4.60
CA CYS A 145 5.62 15.81 -5.77
C CYS A 145 6.75 16.80 -5.49
N ASP A 146 7.41 17.26 -6.57
CA ASP A 146 8.39 18.35 -6.57
C ASP A 146 7.74 19.73 -6.65
N ASP A 147 6.55 19.88 -6.01
CA ASP A 147 5.84 21.14 -5.84
C ASP A 147 6.33 21.94 -4.61
N ARG A 148 5.72 23.10 -4.37
CA ARG A 148 6.08 23.96 -3.24
C ARG A 148 6.01 23.23 -1.89
N THR A 149 4.99 22.41 -1.67
CA THR A 149 4.77 21.68 -0.42
C THR A 149 5.76 20.53 -0.28
N GLY A 150 5.94 19.75 -1.35
CA GLY A 150 6.90 18.64 -1.36
C GLY A 150 8.35 19.12 -1.26
N CYS A 151 8.69 20.28 -1.85
CA CYS A 151 10.02 20.86 -1.67
C CYS A 151 10.26 21.29 -0.22
N ARG A 152 9.29 21.93 0.45
CA ARG A 152 9.41 22.25 1.88
C ARG A 152 9.63 21.03 2.76
N LEU A 153 8.86 19.97 2.49
CA LEU A 153 9.02 18.69 3.20
C LEU A 153 10.39 18.07 2.94
N ARG A 154 10.81 18.00 1.66
CA ARG A 154 12.15 17.53 1.29
C ARG A 154 13.26 18.28 2.04
N ASP A 155 13.17 19.61 2.07
CA ASP A 155 14.21 20.44 2.69
C ASP A 155 14.30 20.20 4.21
N ALA A 156 13.16 20.02 4.88
CA ALA A 156 13.12 19.65 6.29
C ALA A 156 13.73 18.25 6.53
N LEU A 157 13.47 17.29 5.66
CA LEU A 157 14.02 15.93 5.76
C LEU A 157 15.53 15.93 5.52
N VAL A 158 15.99 16.69 4.53
CA VAL A 158 17.44 16.86 4.24
C VAL A 158 18.14 17.49 5.42
N ALA A 159 17.56 18.54 6.03
CA ALA A 159 18.13 19.15 7.22
C ALA A 159 18.32 18.12 8.35
N LYS A 160 17.31 17.28 8.59
CA LYS A 160 17.39 16.22 9.60
C LYS A 160 18.39 15.11 9.27
N ALA A 161 18.48 14.70 8.01
CA ALA A 161 19.50 13.73 7.59
C ALA A 161 20.92 14.27 7.83
N ARG A 162 21.16 15.55 7.56
CA ARG A 162 22.44 16.22 7.84
C ARG A 162 22.77 16.34 9.35
N GLU A 163 21.73 16.36 10.20
CA GLU A 163 21.89 16.29 11.67
C GLU A 163 22.16 14.86 12.16
N GLY A 164 22.22 13.85 11.28
CA GLY A 164 22.46 12.45 11.63
C GLY A 164 21.18 11.65 11.97
N VAL A 165 20.00 12.24 11.82
CA VAL A 165 18.74 11.54 12.01
C VAL A 165 18.50 10.58 10.83
N MET A 166 18.15 9.33 11.12
CA MET A 166 17.85 8.34 10.08
C MET A 166 16.53 8.67 9.36
N VAL A 167 16.60 8.99 8.09
CA VAL A 167 15.41 9.34 7.29
C VAL A 167 15.13 8.28 6.24
N ARG A 168 13.89 7.74 6.23
CA ARG A 168 13.41 6.77 5.26
C ARG A 168 12.13 7.26 4.60
N ILE A 169 12.09 7.17 3.27
CA ILE A 169 10.95 7.58 2.47
C ILE A 169 10.50 6.39 1.62
N LEU A 170 9.21 6.09 1.69
CA LEU A 170 8.53 5.15 0.79
C LEU A 170 7.47 5.91 0.00
N TYR A 171 7.58 5.91 -1.31
CA TYR A 171 6.60 6.55 -2.19
C TYR A 171 5.99 5.54 -3.18
N ASP A 172 4.78 5.81 -3.66
CA ASP A 172 4.16 4.99 -4.70
C ASP A 172 4.73 5.35 -6.08
N ASP A 173 5.23 4.35 -6.80
CA ASP A 173 5.90 4.55 -8.08
C ASP A 173 4.98 5.17 -9.14
N VAL A 174 3.71 4.76 -9.15
CA VAL A 174 2.73 5.27 -10.11
C VAL A 174 2.17 6.62 -9.67
N GLY A 175 1.91 6.79 -8.38
CA GLY A 175 1.49 8.07 -7.81
C GLY A 175 2.51 9.19 -8.04
N CYS A 176 3.78 8.83 -8.12
CA CYS A 176 4.89 9.77 -8.36
C CYS A 176 5.47 9.71 -9.77
N SER A 177 4.78 9.09 -10.75
CA SER A 177 5.28 8.91 -12.12
C SER A 177 5.58 10.22 -12.87
N GLY A 178 4.91 11.33 -12.49
CA GLY A 178 5.16 12.66 -13.01
C GLY A 178 6.32 13.40 -12.35
N VAL A 179 6.90 12.87 -11.28
CA VAL A 179 7.97 13.53 -10.54
C VAL A 179 9.32 13.24 -11.17
N LYS A 180 10.16 14.25 -11.31
CA LYS A 180 11.51 14.09 -11.86
C LYS A 180 12.35 13.18 -10.97
N LYS A 181 13.03 12.19 -11.57
CA LYS A 181 13.93 11.29 -10.83
C LYS A 181 14.99 12.04 -10.03
N ALA A 182 15.48 13.16 -10.57
CA ALA A 182 16.46 14.02 -9.90
C ALA A 182 16.01 14.52 -8.52
N PHE A 183 14.69 14.66 -8.29
CA PHE A 183 14.11 15.04 -6.99
C PHE A 183 14.43 13.99 -5.92
N PHE A 184 14.18 12.72 -6.21
CA PHE A 184 14.46 11.60 -5.29
C PHE A 184 15.96 11.29 -5.20
N GLU A 185 16.68 11.41 -6.31
CA GLU A 185 18.14 11.22 -6.31
C GLU A 185 18.87 12.29 -5.51
N GLY A 186 18.36 13.53 -5.52
CA GLY A 186 18.87 14.60 -4.66
C GLY A 186 18.80 14.22 -3.17
N MET A 187 17.67 13.69 -2.74
CA MET A 187 17.50 13.21 -1.36
C MET A 187 18.41 12.03 -1.03
N ARG A 188 18.61 11.09 -1.95
CA ARG A 188 19.55 9.95 -1.74
C ARG A 188 20.99 10.40 -1.56
N ARG A 189 21.42 11.45 -2.29
CA ARG A 189 22.77 12.02 -2.14
C ARG A 189 22.99 12.65 -0.76
N GLU A 190 21.92 13.09 -0.11
CA GLU A 190 21.93 13.64 1.25
C GLU A 190 21.80 12.55 2.33
N GLY A 191 21.95 11.26 1.97
CA GLY A 191 21.91 10.15 2.91
C GLY A 191 20.50 9.65 3.27
N ILE A 192 19.45 10.12 2.60
CA ILE A 192 18.08 9.67 2.83
C ILE A 192 17.85 8.35 2.10
N GLU A 193 17.34 7.35 2.80
CA GLU A 193 16.89 6.09 2.21
C GLU A 193 15.54 6.29 1.51
N VAL A 194 15.53 6.28 0.17
CA VAL A 194 14.32 6.54 -0.64
C VAL A 194 13.98 5.32 -1.48
N PHE A 195 12.81 4.75 -1.24
CA PHE A 195 12.32 3.54 -1.91
C PHE A 195 11.00 3.81 -2.63
N SER A 196 10.83 3.20 -3.82
CA SER A 196 9.54 3.16 -4.49
C SER A 196 8.77 1.89 -4.11
N PHE A 197 7.49 2.06 -3.79
CA PHE A 197 6.59 0.93 -3.57
C PHE A 197 6.16 0.34 -4.91
N LEU A 198 6.42 -0.95 -5.10
CA LEU A 198 6.06 -1.71 -6.30
C LEU A 198 6.50 -1.04 -7.61
N HIS A 199 7.80 -0.88 -7.76
CA HIS A 199 8.39 -0.34 -9.00
C HIS A 199 7.81 -0.99 -10.25
N VAL A 200 7.15 -0.19 -11.09
CA VAL A 200 6.47 -0.62 -12.32
C VAL A 200 7.43 -0.50 -13.50
N LYS A 201 7.90 -1.64 -14.00
CA LYS A 201 8.65 -1.69 -15.28
C LYS A 201 7.65 -1.87 -16.42
N PHE A 202 7.38 -0.79 -17.14
CA PHE A 202 6.49 -0.81 -18.31
C PHE A 202 7.24 -1.29 -19.57
N PRO A 203 6.57 -1.95 -20.56
CA PRO A 203 5.16 -2.37 -20.59
C PRO A 203 4.91 -3.88 -20.38
N LEU A 204 5.92 -4.77 -20.37
CA LEU A 204 5.71 -6.21 -20.61
C LEU A 204 5.85 -7.13 -19.40
N PHE A 205 6.28 -6.65 -18.22
CA PHE A 205 6.70 -7.57 -17.15
C PHE A 205 6.02 -7.38 -15.79
N THR A 206 5.05 -6.48 -15.65
CA THR A 206 4.35 -6.33 -14.36
C THR A 206 2.84 -6.23 -14.51
N SER A 207 2.16 -7.29 -14.10
CA SER A 207 0.71 -7.29 -13.81
C SER A 207 0.33 -6.38 -12.60
N LYS A 208 1.25 -5.50 -12.18
CA LYS A 208 1.15 -4.73 -10.93
C LYS A 208 0.69 -3.28 -11.13
N VAL A 209 0.24 -2.92 -12.33
CA VAL A 209 -0.19 -1.54 -12.65
C VAL A 209 -1.36 -1.07 -11.78
N ASN A 210 -2.19 -1.99 -11.29
CA ASN A 210 -3.33 -1.68 -10.42
C ASN A 210 -3.00 -1.64 -8.92
N TYR A 211 -1.74 -1.91 -8.53
CA TYR A 211 -1.32 -1.75 -7.15
C TYR A 211 -1.10 -0.27 -6.85
N ARG A 212 -1.79 0.20 -5.84
CA ARG A 212 -1.63 1.54 -5.29
C ARG A 212 -1.40 1.44 -3.81
N ASN A 213 -0.58 2.31 -3.30
CA ASN A 213 -0.42 2.50 -1.86
C ASN A 213 -1.02 3.86 -1.47
N PRO A 214 -2.35 3.97 -1.33
CA PRO A 214 -3.04 5.24 -1.10
C PRO A 214 -2.82 5.80 0.31
N VAL A 215 -1.98 5.16 1.11
CA VAL A 215 -1.72 5.56 2.50
C VAL A 215 -0.63 6.62 2.53
N SER A 216 -0.89 7.71 3.25
CA SER A 216 0.14 8.66 3.67
C SER A 216 0.37 8.52 5.16
N TYR A 217 1.59 8.19 5.54
CA TYR A 217 1.97 7.89 6.91
C TYR A 217 3.32 8.52 7.23
N THR A 218 3.46 9.04 8.45
CA THR A 218 4.73 9.54 8.96
C THR A 218 4.92 9.02 10.37
N HIS A 219 6.04 8.36 10.63
CA HIS A 219 6.46 7.88 11.93
C HIS A 219 7.76 8.57 12.34
N LEU A 220 7.73 9.16 13.52
CA LEU A 220 8.83 9.96 14.07
C LEU A 220 9.16 9.46 15.47
N ARG A 221 10.45 9.41 15.80
CA ARG A 221 10.91 9.12 17.15
C ARG A 221 11.83 10.24 17.64
N ALA A 222 11.34 10.98 18.62
CA ALA A 222 12.09 12.08 19.22
C ALA A 222 12.92 11.65 20.45
N HIS A 223 12.42 10.67 21.21
CA HIS A 223 13.06 10.17 22.43
C HIS A 223 13.01 8.64 22.46
N GLU A 224 14.04 8.01 23.01
CA GLU A 224 14.01 6.62 23.42
C GLU A 224 13.46 6.55 24.83
N THR A 225 12.37 5.82 25.05
CA THR A 225 12.02 5.35 26.38
C THR A 225 12.65 3.96 26.57
N PRO A 226 13.27 3.67 27.74
CA PRO A 226 13.94 2.39 27.99
C PRO A 226 13.04 1.16 27.87
N GLU A 227 11.73 1.36 27.84
CA GLU A 227 10.72 0.31 27.84
C GLU A 227 10.49 -0.37 26.48
N HIS A 228 11.24 0.01 25.43
CA HIS A 228 11.10 -0.50 24.07
C HIS A 228 12.43 -0.95 23.40
N LEU A 229 13.42 -1.31 24.23
CA LEU A 229 14.66 -1.97 23.79
C LEU A 229 14.50 -3.49 23.79
#